data_5970bd3def5855142fa5144e068b5c41
#
_entry.id   5970bd3def5855142fa5144e068b5c41
#
_cell.length_a   1.000
_cell.length_b   1.000
_cell.length_c   1.000
_cell.angle_alpha   90.00
_cell.angle_beta   90.00
_cell.angle_gamma   90.00
#
_symmetry.space_group_name_H-M   'P 1'
#
loop_
_entity.id
_entity.type
_entity.pdbx_description
1 polymer ?
#
loop_
_entity_poly.entity_id
_entity_poly.type
_entity_poly.pdbx_seq_one_letter_code
_entity_poly.pdbx_strand_id
1 'polypeptide(L)'
;VGINNSGFMKRLALWVLTKFPGTYRGQVTAMMLAGIITTPMIPSSYAKTSIMAPLIGQVCEAVGAEPNSKAARGLWFANFMGTYILGIAFMSGSAFVALMIGFMQGLAFTWGSWLKCTIVWYLVLIVLTYLYCTIICKPKEKLAGDVTFLKEQYKALGAVSKKEKQGIIIVAIAIILWITQKLHGVDAGFVAIAADVAFFAA
;
A
#
# COMPACT_ATOMS: atom_id res chain seq x y z
N VAL A 1 11.25 9.25 -3.26
CA VAL A 1 12.58 8.69 -2.92
C VAL A 1 12.78 8.72 -1.41
N GLY A 2 12.55 9.85 -0.72
CA GLY A 2 12.80 9.99 0.73
C GLY A 2 12.06 8.98 1.61
N ILE A 3 10.75 8.78 1.39
CA ILE A 3 9.93 7.87 2.19
C ILE A 3 10.39 6.39 2.08
N ASN A 4 10.88 5.98 0.90
CA ASN A 4 11.38 4.62 0.68
C ASN A 4 12.67 4.37 1.47
N ASN A 5 13.53 5.38 1.59
CA ASN A 5 14.82 5.29 2.28
C ASN A 5 14.66 5.36 3.82
N SER A 6 13.51 5.81 4.33
CA SER A 6 13.26 5.89 5.77
C SER A 6 13.08 4.54 6.47
N GLY A 7 12.75 3.46 5.71
CA GLY A 7 12.41 2.15 6.28
C GLY A 7 10.96 2.03 6.81
N PHE A 8 10.26 3.15 6.94
CA PHE A 8 8.90 3.20 7.48
C PHE A 8 7.92 2.28 6.75
N MET A 9 7.99 2.24 5.41
CA MET A 9 7.05 1.44 4.61
C MET A 9 7.22 -0.07 4.85
N LYS A 10 8.45 -0.55 4.96
CA LYS A 10 8.74 -1.95 5.31
C LYS A 10 8.17 -2.29 6.69
N ARG A 11 8.37 -1.39 7.67
CA ARG A 11 7.81 -1.54 9.02
C ARG A 11 6.29 -1.59 9.00
N LEU A 12 5.63 -0.69 8.29
CA LEU A 12 4.17 -0.63 8.18
C LEU A 12 3.62 -1.90 7.53
N ALA A 13 4.22 -2.36 6.44
CA ALA A 13 3.82 -3.59 5.76
C ALA A 13 3.96 -4.81 6.69
N LEU A 14 5.11 -4.99 7.33
CA LEU A 14 5.34 -6.08 8.29
C LEU A 14 4.36 -5.99 9.47
N TRP A 15 4.11 -4.79 9.99
CA TRP A 15 3.14 -4.61 11.06
C TRP A 15 1.75 -5.10 10.66
N VAL A 16 1.27 -4.74 9.47
CA VAL A 16 -0.03 -5.21 8.96
C VAL A 16 -0.02 -6.74 8.84
N LEU A 17 1.02 -7.32 8.22
CA LEU A 17 1.13 -8.77 8.01
C LEU A 17 1.12 -9.56 9.33
N THR A 18 1.72 -9.02 10.39
CA THR A 18 1.75 -9.66 11.71
C THR A 18 0.43 -9.59 12.47
N LYS A 19 -0.51 -8.73 12.07
CA LYS A 19 -1.83 -8.61 12.72
C LYS A 19 -2.84 -9.64 12.24
N PHE A 20 -2.57 -10.32 11.14
CA PHE A 20 -3.45 -11.33 10.58
C PHE A 20 -2.91 -12.73 10.83
N PRO A 21 -3.81 -13.75 10.91
CA PRO A 21 -3.40 -15.13 11.14
C PRO A 21 -2.55 -15.66 9.96
N GLY A 22 -1.70 -16.65 10.22
CA GLY A 22 -0.85 -17.32 9.24
C GLY A 22 -1.61 -18.21 8.25
N THR A 23 -2.92 -18.06 8.14
CA THR A 23 -3.75 -18.76 7.15
C THR A 23 -3.65 -18.05 5.80
N TYR A 24 -3.84 -18.80 4.73
CA TYR A 24 -3.85 -18.25 3.37
C TYR A 24 -4.79 -17.04 3.23
N ARG A 25 -6.05 -17.17 3.68
CA ARG A 25 -7.03 -16.07 3.63
C ARG A 25 -6.62 -14.86 4.47
N GLY A 26 -6.06 -15.12 5.65
CA GLY A 26 -5.56 -14.07 6.53
C GLY A 26 -4.45 -13.27 5.85
N GLN A 27 -3.50 -13.95 5.23
CA GLN A 27 -2.38 -13.28 4.58
C GLN A 27 -2.76 -12.62 3.25
N VAL A 28 -3.75 -13.14 2.49
CA VAL A 28 -4.35 -12.41 1.34
C VAL A 28 -4.94 -11.08 1.80
N THR A 29 -5.72 -11.09 2.89
CA THR A 29 -6.31 -9.87 3.44
C THR A 29 -5.23 -8.91 3.91
N ALA A 30 -4.21 -9.41 4.61
CA ALA A 30 -3.10 -8.61 5.10
C ALA A 30 -2.31 -7.94 3.97
N MET A 31 -2.01 -8.67 2.89
CA MET A 31 -1.33 -8.14 1.70
C MET A 31 -2.13 -7.05 1.01
N MET A 32 -3.43 -7.26 0.82
CA MET A 32 -4.31 -6.25 0.24
C MET A 32 -4.36 -5.00 1.12
N LEU A 33 -4.56 -5.16 2.44
CA LEU A 33 -4.62 -4.02 3.36
C LEU A 33 -3.31 -3.28 3.47
N ALA A 34 -2.17 -3.96 3.49
CA ALA A 34 -0.86 -3.32 3.47
C ALA A 34 -0.71 -2.46 2.19
N GLY A 35 -1.11 -2.97 1.03
CA GLY A 35 -1.14 -2.21 -0.21
C GLY A 35 -2.05 -0.99 -0.15
N ILE A 36 -3.29 -1.17 0.32
CA ILE A 36 -4.29 -0.10 0.45
C ILE A 36 -3.81 1.03 1.36
N ILE A 37 -3.26 0.68 2.53
CA ILE A 37 -2.79 1.67 3.52
C ILE A 37 -1.57 2.44 2.99
N THR A 38 -0.66 1.76 2.27
CA THR A 38 0.54 2.40 1.73
C THR A 38 0.26 3.25 0.49
N THR A 39 -0.86 3.01 -0.18
CA THR A 39 -1.22 3.63 -1.45
C THR A 39 -1.29 5.16 -1.42
N PRO A 40 -2.00 5.83 -0.51
CA PRO A 40 -2.06 7.29 -0.49
C PRO A 40 -0.71 7.95 -0.13
N MET A 41 0.22 7.18 0.42
CA MET A 41 1.49 7.69 0.95
C MET A 41 2.60 7.74 -0.10
N ILE A 42 2.53 6.89 -1.13
CA ILE A 42 3.58 6.79 -2.15
C ILE A 42 2.96 6.93 -3.55
N PRO A 43 3.29 7.99 -4.30
CA PRO A 43 2.77 8.21 -5.66
C PRO A 43 3.37 7.27 -6.71
N SER A 44 4.28 6.37 -6.33
CA SER A 44 4.93 5.41 -7.22
C SER A 44 4.47 4.00 -6.95
N SER A 45 3.65 3.45 -7.84
CA SER A 45 3.21 2.05 -7.78
C SER A 45 4.38 1.07 -7.89
N TYR A 46 5.41 1.40 -8.68
CA TYR A 46 6.64 0.59 -8.79
C TYR A 46 7.38 0.51 -7.46
N ALA A 47 7.57 1.65 -6.78
CA ALA A 47 8.25 1.69 -5.49
C ALA A 47 7.51 0.86 -4.43
N LYS A 48 6.17 0.98 -4.36
CA LYS A 48 5.34 0.16 -3.46
C LYS A 48 5.51 -1.33 -3.73
N THR A 49 5.40 -1.73 -5.00
CA THR A 49 5.52 -3.13 -5.40
C THR A 49 6.92 -3.68 -5.11
N SER A 50 7.98 -2.90 -5.36
CA SER A 50 9.36 -3.31 -5.07
C SER A 50 9.63 -3.52 -3.58
N ILE A 51 9.02 -2.71 -2.71
CA ILE A 51 9.13 -2.89 -1.25
C ILE A 51 8.38 -4.15 -0.81
N MET A 52 7.22 -4.40 -1.39
CA MET A 52 6.35 -5.51 -1.00
C MET A 52 6.79 -6.86 -1.60
N ALA A 53 7.44 -6.87 -2.77
CA ALA A 53 7.81 -8.10 -3.48
C ALA A 53 8.62 -9.10 -2.62
N PRO A 54 9.69 -8.70 -1.91
CA PRO A 54 10.41 -9.64 -1.04
C PRO A 54 9.55 -10.14 0.13
N LEU A 55 8.59 -9.34 0.62
CA LEU A 55 7.69 -9.77 1.69
C LEU A 55 6.71 -10.85 1.22
N ILE A 56 6.35 -10.89 -0.06
CA ILE A 56 5.47 -11.94 -0.61
C ILE A 56 6.15 -13.31 -0.51
N GLY A 57 7.44 -13.39 -0.88
CA GLY A 57 8.22 -14.63 -0.73
C GLY A 57 8.18 -15.13 0.70
N GLN A 58 8.46 -14.25 1.66
CA GLN A 58 8.44 -14.57 3.08
C GLN A 58 7.05 -14.99 3.58
N VAL A 59 5.99 -14.37 3.08
CA VAL A 59 4.61 -14.77 3.41
C VAL A 59 4.29 -16.13 2.80
N CYS A 60 4.72 -16.42 1.56
CA CYS A 60 4.56 -17.73 0.95
C CYS A 60 5.22 -18.82 1.81
N GLU A 61 6.46 -18.61 2.24
CA GLU A 61 7.17 -19.51 3.15
C GLU A 61 6.43 -19.66 4.48
N ALA A 62 6.02 -18.55 5.10
CA ALA A 62 5.33 -18.56 6.38
C ALA A 62 3.98 -19.31 6.35
N VAL A 63 3.25 -19.29 5.24
CA VAL A 63 1.98 -20.03 5.10
C VAL A 63 2.16 -21.43 4.50
N GLY A 64 3.38 -21.80 4.10
CA GLY A 64 3.65 -23.08 3.44
C GLY A 64 3.17 -23.16 2.00
N ALA A 65 3.11 -22.02 1.30
CA ALA A 65 2.74 -21.96 -0.12
C ALA A 65 3.93 -22.28 -1.01
N GLU A 66 3.87 -23.38 -1.73
CA GLU A 66 4.91 -23.76 -2.68
C GLU A 66 5.08 -22.72 -3.81
N PRO A 67 6.30 -22.55 -4.34
CA PRO A 67 6.55 -21.70 -5.51
C PRO A 67 5.65 -22.13 -6.69
N ASN A 68 5.14 -21.15 -7.44
CA ASN A 68 4.24 -21.36 -8.58
C ASN A 68 2.89 -22.05 -8.27
N SER A 69 2.57 -22.30 -6.99
CA SER A 69 1.26 -22.81 -6.58
C SER A 69 0.15 -21.78 -6.81
N LYS A 70 -1.10 -22.24 -6.76
CA LYS A 70 -2.27 -21.34 -6.79
C LYS A 70 -2.23 -20.33 -5.64
N ALA A 71 -1.81 -20.78 -4.46
CA ALA A 71 -1.70 -19.91 -3.28
C ALA A 71 -0.64 -18.81 -3.47
N ALA A 72 0.55 -19.15 -3.95
CA ALA A 72 1.59 -18.17 -4.22
C ALA A 72 1.13 -17.14 -5.26
N ARG A 73 0.47 -17.58 -6.33
CA ARG A 73 -0.12 -16.68 -7.35
C ARG A 73 -1.20 -15.77 -6.75
N GLY A 74 -2.04 -16.29 -5.86
CA GLY A 74 -3.07 -15.51 -5.19
C GLY A 74 -2.50 -14.43 -4.27
N LEU A 75 -1.45 -14.75 -3.50
CA LEU A 75 -0.74 -13.79 -2.66
C LEU A 75 -0.06 -12.70 -3.49
N TRP A 76 0.60 -13.07 -4.58
CA TRP A 76 1.17 -12.13 -5.53
C TRP A 76 0.11 -11.21 -6.15
N PHE A 77 -1.01 -11.78 -6.59
CA PHE A 77 -2.10 -11.01 -7.18
C PHE A 77 -2.74 -10.06 -6.16
N ALA A 78 -2.95 -10.51 -4.92
CA ALA A 78 -3.46 -9.67 -3.84
C ALA A 78 -2.55 -8.46 -3.59
N ASN A 79 -1.24 -8.69 -3.55
CA ASN A 79 -0.26 -7.61 -3.41
C ASN A 79 -0.26 -6.67 -4.62
N PHE A 80 -0.22 -7.22 -5.84
CA PHE A 80 -0.21 -6.43 -7.07
C PHE A 80 -1.45 -5.54 -7.17
N MET A 81 -2.63 -6.09 -6.90
CA MET A 81 -3.87 -5.31 -6.89
C MET A 81 -3.82 -4.22 -5.81
N GLY A 82 -3.42 -4.56 -4.58
CA GLY A 82 -3.34 -3.62 -3.46
C GLY A 82 -2.36 -2.47 -3.69
N THR A 83 -1.19 -2.74 -4.25
CA THR A 83 -0.13 -1.75 -4.40
C THR A 83 -0.15 -0.99 -5.72
N TYR A 84 -0.63 -1.62 -6.79
CA TYR A 84 -0.58 -1.05 -8.14
C TYR A 84 -1.95 -0.56 -8.61
N ILE A 85 -2.89 -1.46 -8.82
CA ILE A 85 -4.19 -1.13 -9.44
C ILE A 85 -5.05 -0.28 -8.52
N LEU A 86 -5.20 -0.67 -7.27
CA LEU A 86 -5.98 0.08 -6.28
C LEU A 86 -5.35 1.44 -5.94
N GLY A 87 -4.08 1.66 -6.34
CA GLY A 87 -3.40 2.94 -6.22
C GLY A 87 -4.06 4.08 -6.98
N ILE A 88 -4.75 3.78 -8.06
CA ILE A 88 -5.41 4.78 -8.92
C ILE A 88 -6.61 5.46 -8.21
N ALA A 89 -7.16 4.82 -7.18
CA ALA A 89 -8.28 5.39 -6.41
C ALA A 89 -7.90 6.69 -5.66
N PHE A 90 -6.64 6.85 -5.32
CA PHE A 90 -6.15 8.05 -4.62
C PHE A 90 -5.39 8.95 -5.58
N MET A 91 -5.69 10.25 -5.54
CA MET A 91 -5.01 11.24 -6.39
C MET A 91 -3.49 11.24 -6.16
N SER A 92 -3.04 10.98 -4.95
CA SER A 92 -1.63 10.85 -4.56
C SER A 92 -1.07 9.44 -4.72
N GLY A 93 -1.87 8.45 -5.11
CA GLY A 93 -1.47 7.04 -5.11
C GLY A 93 -0.73 6.56 -6.36
N SER A 94 -0.73 7.34 -7.44
CA SER A 94 -0.04 6.97 -8.68
C SER A 94 0.28 8.20 -9.53
N ALA A 95 1.47 8.22 -10.12
CA ALA A 95 1.86 9.25 -11.10
C ALA A 95 0.94 9.27 -12.35
N PHE A 96 0.36 8.12 -12.71
CA PHE A 96 -0.61 8.05 -13.80
C PHE A 96 -1.87 8.86 -13.53
N VAL A 97 -2.31 8.96 -12.28
CA VAL A 97 -3.47 9.79 -11.90
C VAL A 97 -3.17 11.27 -12.16
N ALA A 98 -1.97 11.72 -11.79
CA ALA A 98 -1.56 13.10 -12.04
C ALA A 98 -1.53 13.41 -13.55
N LEU A 99 -1.02 12.48 -14.37
CA LEU A 99 -1.04 12.60 -15.83
C LEU A 99 -2.47 12.63 -16.38
N MET A 100 -3.35 11.74 -15.94
CA MET A 100 -4.76 11.70 -16.35
C MET A 100 -5.46 13.03 -16.05
N ILE A 101 -5.28 13.57 -14.85
CA ILE A 101 -5.87 14.86 -14.45
C ILE A 101 -5.30 15.99 -15.33
N GLY A 102 -4.00 15.95 -15.62
CA GLY A 102 -3.36 16.94 -16.51
C GLY A 102 -3.94 16.95 -17.93
N PHE A 103 -4.42 15.82 -18.44
CA PHE A 103 -5.11 15.74 -19.73
C PHE A 103 -6.59 16.13 -19.68
N MET A 104 -7.22 16.13 -18.51
CA MET A 104 -8.62 16.51 -18.31
C MET A 104 -8.75 18.03 -18.20
N GLN A 105 -8.42 18.76 -19.25
CA GLN A 105 -8.49 20.22 -19.31
C GLN A 105 -9.90 20.73 -18.99
N GLY A 106 -9.99 21.72 -18.11
CA GLY A 106 -11.26 22.33 -17.69
C GLY A 106 -11.96 21.63 -16.52
N LEU A 107 -11.44 20.51 -16.03
CA LEU A 107 -11.95 19.84 -14.84
C LEU A 107 -10.97 20.02 -13.67
N ALA A 108 -11.41 20.72 -12.64
CA ALA A 108 -10.62 20.89 -11.40
C ALA A 108 -10.98 19.80 -10.39
N PHE A 109 -10.05 18.87 -10.17
CA PHE A 109 -10.21 17.85 -9.12
C PHE A 109 -9.45 18.26 -7.85
N THR A 110 -10.12 18.11 -6.72
CA THR A 110 -9.46 18.06 -5.41
C THR A 110 -9.22 16.60 -5.05
N TRP A 111 -8.29 16.35 -4.12
CA TRP A 111 -8.02 14.99 -3.63
C TRP A 111 -9.30 14.27 -3.15
N GLY A 112 -10.15 14.97 -2.40
CA GLY A 112 -11.42 14.42 -1.94
C GLY A 112 -12.46 14.23 -3.03
N SER A 113 -12.53 15.11 -4.07
CA SER A 113 -13.46 14.91 -5.18
C SER A 113 -13.06 13.75 -6.08
N TRP A 114 -11.74 13.56 -6.31
CA TRP A 114 -11.22 12.39 -7.00
C TRP A 114 -11.62 11.10 -6.29
N LEU A 115 -11.38 11.01 -4.98
CA LEU A 115 -11.75 9.83 -4.19
C LEU A 115 -13.26 9.54 -4.26
N LYS A 116 -14.12 10.57 -4.22
CA LYS A 116 -15.57 10.39 -4.39
C LYS A 116 -15.95 9.79 -5.74
N CYS A 117 -15.28 10.19 -6.80
CA CYS A 117 -15.54 9.63 -8.14
C CYS A 117 -15.06 8.18 -8.26
N THR A 118 -14.02 7.82 -7.53
CA THR A 118 -13.35 6.51 -7.65
C THR A 118 -13.82 5.48 -6.62
N ILE A 119 -14.42 5.90 -5.51
CA ILE A 119 -14.68 5.03 -4.35
C ILE A 119 -15.55 3.80 -4.68
N VAL A 120 -16.54 3.95 -5.55
CA VAL A 120 -17.46 2.85 -5.89
C VAL A 120 -16.72 1.72 -6.60
N TRP A 121 -16.01 2.03 -7.70
CA TRP A 121 -15.24 1.01 -8.41
C TRP A 121 -14.10 0.44 -7.56
N TYR A 122 -13.52 1.27 -6.70
CA TYR A 122 -12.48 0.86 -5.76
C TYR A 122 -12.96 -0.22 -4.80
N LEU A 123 -14.11 -0.03 -4.16
CA LEU A 123 -14.73 -1.02 -3.29
C LEU A 123 -15.09 -2.30 -4.04
N VAL A 124 -15.65 -2.17 -5.25
CA VAL A 124 -15.97 -3.33 -6.10
C VAL A 124 -14.69 -4.11 -6.43
N LEU A 125 -13.60 -3.44 -6.81
CA LEU A 125 -12.34 -4.12 -7.12
C LEU A 125 -11.70 -4.78 -5.89
N ILE A 126 -11.81 -4.19 -4.70
CA ILE A 126 -11.36 -4.85 -3.46
C ILE A 126 -12.10 -6.17 -3.26
N VAL A 127 -13.43 -6.15 -3.38
CA VAL A 127 -14.25 -7.36 -3.21
C VAL A 127 -13.92 -8.39 -4.28
N LEU A 128 -13.86 -8.00 -5.56
CA LEU A 128 -13.54 -8.91 -6.66
C LEU A 128 -12.13 -9.52 -6.51
N THR A 129 -11.15 -8.71 -6.12
CA THR A 129 -9.79 -9.20 -5.86
C THR A 129 -9.77 -10.22 -4.73
N TYR A 130 -10.45 -9.92 -3.62
CA TYR A 130 -10.54 -10.83 -2.50
C TYR A 130 -11.22 -12.15 -2.90
N LEU A 131 -12.33 -12.10 -3.61
CA LEU A 131 -13.05 -13.28 -4.11
C LEU A 131 -12.18 -14.07 -5.08
N TYR A 132 -11.53 -13.43 -6.03
CA TYR A 132 -10.60 -14.08 -6.95
C TYR A 132 -9.49 -14.85 -6.19
N CYS A 133 -8.83 -14.19 -5.26
CA CYS A 133 -7.77 -14.82 -4.47
C CYS A 133 -8.29 -15.98 -3.61
N THR A 134 -9.46 -15.82 -2.97
CA THR A 134 -9.96 -16.79 -2.00
C THR A 134 -10.80 -17.92 -2.62
N ILE A 135 -11.28 -17.77 -3.85
CA ILE A 135 -12.09 -18.79 -4.56
C ILE A 135 -11.25 -19.43 -5.66
N ILE A 136 -10.69 -18.64 -6.60
CA ILE A 136 -9.99 -19.16 -7.79
C ILE A 136 -8.58 -19.61 -7.44
N CYS A 137 -7.86 -18.79 -6.66
CA CYS A 137 -6.49 -19.09 -6.21
C CYS A 137 -6.46 -19.89 -4.89
N LYS A 138 -7.60 -20.39 -4.43
CA LYS A 138 -7.68 -21.20 -3.21
C LYS A 138 -6.77 -22.42 -3.31
N PRO A 139 -5.87 -22.62 -2.30
CA PRO A 139 -5.09 -23.85 -2.22
C PRO A 139 -5.97 -25.07 -1.99
N LYS A 140 -5.54 -26.23 -2.51
CA LYS A 140 -6.25 -27.51 -2.31
C LYS A 140 -6.18 -27.96 -0.85
N GLU A 141 -5.03 -27.72 -0.22
CA GLU A 141 -4.78 -28.05 1.19
C GLU A 141 -4.96 -26.82 2.07
N LYS A 142 -5.30 -27.03 3.34
CA LYS A 142 -5.37 -25.94 4.31
C LYS A 142 -3.96 -25.49 4.63
N LEU A 143 -3.54 -24.40 4.02
CA LEU A 143 -2.29 -23.73 4.40
C LEU A 143 -2.53 -22.96 5.71
N ALA A 144 -1.86 -23.39 6.74
CA ALA A 144 -1.84 -22.74 8.04
C ALA A 144 -0.39 -22.77 8.52
N GLY A 145 0.28 -21.65 8.40
CA GLY A 145 1.65 -21.48 8.82
C GLY A 145 1.77 -20.63 10.07
N ASP A 146 2.98 -20.48 10.53
CA ASP A 146 3.33 -19.63 11.66
C ASP A 146 3.88 -18.28 11.16
N VAL A 147 3.22 -17.20 11.58
CA VAL A 147 3.67 -15.82 11.32
C VAL A 147 4.77 -15.38 12.30
N THR A 148 5.32 -16.30 13.12
CA THR A 148 6.39 -15.99 14.09
C THR A 148 7.59 -15.39 13.39
N PHE A 149 7.99 -15.94 12.24
CA PHE A 149 9.07 -15.39 11.44
C PHE A 149 8.83 -13.92 10.99
N LEU A 150 7.61 -13.59 10.59
CA LEU A 150 7.25 -12.20 10.25
C LEU A 150 7.28 -11.29 11.49
N LYS A 151 6.87 -11.82 12.66
CA LYS A 151 6.94 -11.10 13.94
C LYS A 151 8.39 -10.87 14.36
N GLU A 152 9.26 -11.87 14.18
CA GLU A 152 10.69 -11.74 14.43
C GLU A 152 11.34 -10.70 13.53
N GLN A 153 11.03 -10.72 12.25
CA GLN A 153 11.49 -9.68 11.32
C GLN A 153 10.99 -8.28 11.72
N TYR A 154 9.74 -8.17 12.13
CA TYR A 154 9.22 -6.90 12.64
C TYR A 154 9.97 -6.44 13.90
N LYS A 155 10.24 -7.35 14.84
CA LYS A 155 11.04 -7.08 16.04
C LYS A 155 12.48 -6.72 15.71
N ALA A 156 13.09 -7.39 14.73
CA ALA A 156 14.45 -7.12 14.27
C ALA A 156 14.64 -5.70 13.70
N LEU A 157 13.56 -5.02 13.28
CA LEU A 157 13.61 -3.60 12.91
C LEU A 157 13.92 -2.69 14.12
N GLY A 158 13.81 -3.19 15.33
CA GLY A 158 14.09 -2.44 16.55
C GLY A 158 13.13 -1.26 16.78
N ALA A 159 13.57 -0.29 17.59
CA ALA A 159 12.79 0.93 17.85
C ALA A 159 12.64 1.78 16.58
N VAL A 160 11.56 2.55 16.52
CA VAL A 160 11.30 3.48 15.39
C VAL A 160 12.44 4.52 15.33
N SER A 161 13.17 4.53 14.23
CA SER A 161 14.29 5.44 14.02
C SER A 161 13.86 6.91 13.91
N LYS A 162 14.79 7.84 14.06
CA LYS A 162 14.50 9.27 13.86
C LYS A 162 13.97 9.54 12.45
N LYS A 163 14.58 8.94 11.43
CA LYS A 163 14.15 9.06 10.02
C LYS A 163 12.75 8.48 9.78
N GLU A 164 12.41 7.36 10.41
CA GLU A 164 11.05 6.81 10.34
C GLU A 164 10.02 7.75 10.98
N LYS A 165 10.32 8.31 12.17
CA LYS A 165 9.44 9.28 12.84
C LYS A 165 9.21 10.52 11.99
N GLN A 166 10.27 11.09 11.43
CA GLN A 166 10.18 12.21 10.50
C GLN A 166 9.32 11.86 9.29
N GLY A 167 9.54 10.70 8.69
CA GLY A 167 8.74 10.21 7.57
C GLY A 167 7.26 10.07 7.91
N ILE A 168 6.92 9.53 9.08
CA ILE A 168 5.54 9.42 9.57
C ILE A 168 4.90 10.80 9.70
N ILE A 169 5.60 11.75 10.32
CA ILE A 169 5.09 13.10 10.53
C ILE A 169 4.85 13.82 9.19
N ILE A 170 5.83 13.79 8.28
CA ILE A 170 5.71 14.42 6.96
C ILE A 170 4.51 13.85 6.18
N VAL A 171 4.37 12.52 6.16
CA VAL A 171 3.24 11.86 5.48
C VAL A 171 1.92 12.20 6.13
N ALA A 172 1.84 12.19 7.46
CA ALA A 172 0.62 12.55 8.17
C ALA A 172 0.17 13.99 7.86
N ILE A 173 1.12 14.93 7.87
CA ILE A 173 0.85 16.32 7.49
C ILE A 173 0.36 16.41 6.03
N ALA A 174 1.03 15.75 5.10
CA ALA A 174 0.64 15.74 3.69
C ALA A 174 -0.79 15.20 3.50
N ILE A 175 -1.14 14.08 4.14
CA ILE A 175 -2.48 13.50 4.07
C ILE A 175 -3.53 14.45 4.65
N ILE A 176 -3.25 15.08 5.79
CA ILE A 176 -4.16 16.08 6.39
C ILE A 176 -4.37 17.24 5.42
N LEU A 177 -3.32 17.79 4.82
CA LEU A 177 -3.41 18.87 3.85
C LEU A 177 -4.20 18.46 2.60
N TRP A 178 -4.04 17.24 2.09
CA TRP A 178 -4.83 16.75 0.97
C TRP A 178 -6.32 16.61 1.30
N ILE A 179 -6.65 16.07 2.48
CA ILE A 179 -8.05 15.94 2.93
C ILE A 179 -8.69 17.31 3.12
N THR A 180 -7.94 18.27 3.66
CA THR A 180 -8.40 19.62 3.96
C THR A 180 -8.20 20.62 2.80
N GLN A 181 -7.83 20.16 1.61
CA GLN A 181 -7.53 20.98 0.44
C GLN A 181 -8.61 22.03 0.16
N LYS A 182 -9.88 21.70 0.36
CA LYS A 182 -11.00 22.64 0.15
C LYS A 182 -11.01 23.81 1.13
N LEU A 183 -10.36 23.70 2.29
CA LEU A 183 -10.33 24.75 3.32
C LEU A 183 -9.24 25.78 3.04
N HIS A 184 -8.09 25.35 2.54
CA HIS A 184 -6.92 26.23 2.34
C HIS A 184 -6.59 26.51 0.86
N GLY A 185 -7.20 25.78 -0.08
CA GLY A 185 -7.04 26.01 -1.52
C GLY A 185 -5.67 25.66 -2.12
N VAL A 186 -4.72 25.13 -1.31
CA VAL A 186 -3.40 24.74 -1.81
C VAL A 186 -3.52 23.51 -2.69
N ASP A 187 -2.95 23.56 -3.90
CA ASP A 187 -2.96 22.44 -4.80
C ASP A 187 -2.22 21.21 -4.27
N ALA A 188 -2.74 20.01 -4.55
CA ALA A 188 -2.19 18.75 -4.06
C ALA A 188 -0.75 18.51 -4.54
N GLY A 189 -0.37 19.03 -5.70
CA GLY A 189 0.99 18.96 -6.23
C GLY A 189 1.98 19.78 -5.40
N PHE A 190 1.60 20.98 -4.97
CA PHE A 190 2.45 21.79 -4.06
C PHE A 190 2.67 21.10 -2.73
N VAL A 191 1.64 20.48 -2.15
CA VAL A 191 1.77 19.68 -0.93
C VAL A 191 2.74 18.52 -1.12
N ALA A 192 2.69 17.83 -2.28
CA ALA A 192 3.60 16.73 -2.59
C ALA A 192 5.05 17.21 -2.72
N ILE A 193 5.29 18.33 -3.42
CA ILE A 193 6.62 18.93 -3.56
C ILE A 193 7.17 19.37 -2.19
N ALA A 194 6.35 20.03 -1.38
CA ALA A 194 6.74 20.43 -0.03
C ALA A 194 7.12 19.24 0.86
N ALA A 195 6.36 18.14 0.76
CA ALA A 195 6.68 16.90 1.46
C ALA A 195 8.01 16.29 0.98
N ASP A 196 8.27 16.25 -0.33
CA ASP A 196 9.55 15.76 -0.86
C ASP A 196 10.73 16.64 -0.40
N VAL A 197 10.61 17.96 -0.45
CA VAL A 197 11.64 18.88 0.08
C VAL A 197 11.88 18.63 1.57
N ALA A 198 10.83 18.46 2.37
CA ALA A 198 10.94 18.13 3.78
C ALA A 198 11.68 16.81 4.03
N PHE A 199 11.49 15.80 3.17
CA PHE A 199 12.24 14.54 3.24
C PHE A 199 13.72 14.68 2.91
N PHE A 200 14.11 15.63 2.06
CA PHE A 200 15.53 15.88 1.76
C PHE A 200 16.22 16.67 2.86
N ALA A 201 15.47 17.49 3.60
CA ALA A 201 16.00 18.31 4.69
C ALA A 201 16.07 17.55 6.04
N ALA A 202 15.44 16.38 6.15
CA ALA A 202 15.34 15.57 7.37
C ALA A 202 16.36 14.43 7.41
#